data_0f3fd8c49d5e951d0daf18876e1bb848
#
_entry.id   0f3fd8c49d5e951d0daf18876e1bb848
#
_cell.length_a   1.000
_cell.length_b   1.000
_cell.length_c   1.000
_cell.angle_alpha   90.00
_cell.angle_beta   90.00
_cell.angle_gamma   90.00
#
_symmetry.space_group_name_H-M   'P 1'
#
loop_
_entity.id
_entity.type
_entity.pdbx_description
1 polymer ?
#
loop_
_entity_poly.entity_id
_entity_poly.type
_entity_poly.pdbx_seq_one_letter_code
_entity_poly.pdbx_strand_id
1 'polypeptide(L)' 'MNRLLSKKQVRKIVGFSFAHIDRMENDPAYAHLGFPKRVQVGFRVFWVEQEIHDWVAAQIAKRDAS' A
#
# COMPACT_ATOMS: atom_id res chain seq x y z
N MET A 1 9.15 -16.87 -0.55
CA MET A 1 7.77 -16.79 -0.07
C MET A 1 7.44 -15.35 0.31
N ASN A 2 6.30 -14.83 -0.15
CA ASN A 2 5.91 -13.45 0.16
C ASN A 2 5.41 -13.34 1.60
N ARG A 3 5.88 -12.31 2.29
CA ARG A 3 5.39 -12.01 3.63
C ARG A 3 4.16 -11.12 3.52
N LEU A 4 3.18 -11.37 4.37
CA LEU A 4 1.98 -10.55 4.45
C LEU A 4 2.12 -9.54 5.60
N LEU A 5 1.69 -8.31 5.34
CA LEU A 5 1.69 -7.24 6.32
C LEU A 5 0.26 -6.90 6.71
N SER A 6 0.03 -6.69 8.01
CA SER A 6 -1.25 -6.20 8.51
C SER A 6 -1.42 -4.72 8.15
N LYS A 7 -2.65 -4.21 8.26
CA LYS A 7 -2.93 -2.80 8.03
C LYS A 7 -2.08 -1.89 8.91
N LYS A 8 -1.90 -2.28 10.16
CA LYS A 8 -1.06 -1.55 11.11
C LYS A 8 0.40 -1.50 10.67
N GLN A 9 0.92 -2.61 10.14
CA GLN A 9 2.29 -2.67 9.65
C GLN A 9 2.47 -1.82 8.38
N VAL A 10 1.51 -1.88 7.47
CA VAL A 10 1.52 -1.03 6.27
C VAL A 10 1.50 0.44 6.65
N ARG A 11 0.65 0.81 7.62
CA ARG A 11 0.60 2.18 8.12
C ARG A 11 1.95 2.69 8.60
N LYS A 12 2.69 1.84 9.31
CA LYS A 12 4.03 2.21 9.81
C LYS A 12 5.02 2.44 8.68
N ILE A 13 4.92 1.65 7.62
CA ILE A 13 5.84 1.74 6.48
C ILE A 13 5.53 2.98 5.64
N VAL A 14 4.26 3.19 5.29
CA VAL A 14 3.87 4.28 4.39
C VAL A 14 3.57 5.60 5.11
N GLY A 15 3.32 5.56 6.42
CA GLY A 15 3.09 6.76 7.21
C GLY A 15 1.71 7.40 7.06
N PHE A 16 0.75 6.70 6.47
CA PHE A 16 -0.60 7.21 6.27
C PHE A 16 -1.58 6.66 7.30
N SER A 17 -2.66 7.41 7.56
CA SER A 17 -3.75 6.94 8.42
C SER A 17 -4.49 5.78 7.75
N PHE A 18 -5.23 5.01 8.55
CA PHE A 18 -6.04 3.91 8.01
C PHE A 18 -7.08 4.42 7.00
N ALA A 19 -7.69 5.56 7.28
CA ALA A 19 -8.66 6.15 6.36
C ALA A 19 -8.02 6.51 5.02
N HIS A 20 -6.80 7.03 5.04
CA HIS A 20 -6.08 7.39 3.81
C HIS A 20 -5.69 6.15 3.00
N ILE A 21 -5.25 5.09 3.69
CA ILE A 21 -4.93 3.83 3.04
C ILE A 21 -6.17 3.28 2.32
N ASP A 22 -7.33 3.31 2.98
CA ASP A 22 -8.58 2.85 2.37
C ASP A 22 -8.96 3.70 1.15
N ARG A 23 -8.76 5.00 1.21
CA ARG A 23 -9.03 5.89 0.07
C ARG A 23 -8.12 5.59 -1.10
N MET A 24 -6.83 5.39 -0.86
CA MET A 24 -5.88 5.09 -1.93
C MET A 24 -6.23 3.79 -2.66
N GLU A 25 -6.84 2.85 -1.95
CA GLU A 25 -7.22 1.57 -2.53
C GLU A 25 -8.55 1.64 -3.27
N ASN A 26 -9.53 2.37 -2.72
CA ASN A 26 -10.93 2.31 -3.19
C ASN A 26 -11.42 3.55 -3.93
N ASP A 27 -10.82 4.72 -3.69
CA ASP A 27 -11.28 5.97 -4.30
C ASP A 27 -10.68 6.13 -5.70
N PRO A 28 -11.51 6.28 -6.75
CA PRO A 28 -11.01 6.49 -8.12
C PRO A 28 -10.07 7.69 -8.26
N ALA A 29 -10.20 8.71 -7.41
CA ALA A 29 -9.30 9.86 -7.43
C ALA A 29 -7.85 9.49 -7.13
N TYR A 30 -7.63 8.38 -6.44
CA TYR A 30 -6.30 7.89 -6.09
C TYR A 30 -5.83 6.72 -6.94
N ALA A 31 -6.62 6.32 -7.95
CA ALA A 31 -6.28 5.16 -8.79
C ALA A 31 -4.93 5.31 -9.49
N HIS A 32 -4.57 6.54 -9.85
CA HIS A 32 -3.29 6.83 -10.51
C HIS A 32 -2.06 6.54 -9.65
N LEU A 33 -2.23 6.42 -8.34
CA LEU A 33 -1.12 6.14 -7.45
C LEU A 33 -0.66 4.69 -7.52
N GLY A 34 -1.53 3.79 -7.99
CA GLY A 34 -1.17 2.37 -8.14
C GLY A 34 -0.91 1.66 -6.82
N PHE A 35 -1.55 2.09 -5.73
CA PHE A 35 -1.34 1.47 -4.42
C PHE A 35 -1.72 -0.02 -4.47
N PRO A 36 -0.91 -0.91 -3.87
CA PRO A 36 -1.19 -2.35 -3.91
C PRO A 36 -2.55 -2.70 -3.32
N LYS A 37 -3.21 -3.68 -3.92
CA LYS A 37 -4.51 -4.15 -3.44
C LYS A 37 -4.33 -5.08 -2.25
N ARG A 38 -5.30 -5.04 -1.34
CA ARG A 38 -5.28 -5.91 -0.17
C ARG A 38 -5.56 -7.37 -0.53
N VAL A 39 -5.00 -8.26 0.28
CA VAL A 39 -5.30 -9.69 0.23
C VAL A 39 -6.21 -9.99 1.41
N GLN A 40 -7.41 -10.48 1.15
CA GLN A 40 -8.34 -10.85 2.23
C GLN A 40 -8.16 -12.31 2.61
N VAL A 41 -7.89 -12.54 3.88
CA VAL A 41 -7.74 -13.89 4.44
C VAL A 41 -8.73 -14.01 5.60
N GLY A 42 -9.84 -14.70 5.36
CA GLY A 42 -10.91 -14.79 6.35
C GLY A 42 -11.49 -13.42 6.66
N PHE A 43 -11.42 -13.00 7.92
CA PHE A 43 -11.90 -11.69 8.37
C PHE A 43 -10.83 -10.63 8.36
N ARG A 44 -9.59 -10.99 8.01
CA ARG A 44 -8.46 -10.06 8.07
C ARG A 44 -8.02 -9.66 6.67
N VAL A 45 -7.48 -8.45 6.59
CA VAL A 45 -6.88 -7.96 5.36
C VAL A 45 -5.39 -7.79 5.56
N PHE A 46 -4.64 -8.12 4.51
CA PHE A 46 -3.18 -8.03 4.50
C PHE A 46 -2.71 -7.43 3.18
N TRP A 47 -1.45 -7.05 3.13
CA TRP A 47 -0.79 -6.64 1.89
C TRP A 47 0.47 -7.48 1.73
N VAL A 48 0.85 -7.76 0.50
CA VAL A 48 2.10 -8.45 0.21
C VAL A 48 3.24 -7.46 0.46
N GLU A 49 4.17 -7.82 1.34
CA GLU A 49 5.29 -6.95 1.73
C GLU A 49 6.08 -6.46 0.52
N GLN A 50 6.40 -7.35 -0.41
CA GLN A 50 7.16 -6.99 -1.60
C GLN A 50 6.44 -5.93 -2.43
N GLU A 51 5.13 -6.03 -2.56
CA GLU A 51 4.35 -5.05 -3.30
C GLU A 51 4.36 -3.68 -2.64
N ILE A 52 4.30 -3.63 -1.31
CA ILE A 52 4.39 -2.38 -0.56
C ILE A 52 5.77 -1.74 -0.76
N HIS A 53 6.83 -2.52 -0.63
CA HIS A 53 8.20 -2.03 -0.83
C HIS A 53 8.41 -1.53 -2.26
N ASP A 54 7.91 -2.26 -3.25
CA ASP A 54 8.01 -1.87 -4.66
C ASP A 54 7.25 -0.57 -4.92
N TRP A 55 6.09 -0.42 -4.30
CA TRP A 55 5.30 0.81 -4.43
C TRP A 55 6.05 2.02 -3.85
N VAL A 56 6.62 1.86 -2.66
CA VAL A 56 7.41 2.92 -2.02
C VAL A 56 8.61 3.29 -2.89
N ALA A 57 9.32 2.29 -3.41
CA ALA A 57 10.46 2.51 -4.30
C ALA A 57 10.05 3.26 -5.56
N ALA A 58 8.86 2.97 -6.12
CA ALA A 58 8.34 3.66 -7.29
C ALA A 58 8.03 5.13 -6.98
N GLN A 59 7.52 5.44 -5.78
CA GLN A 59 7.28 6.83 -5.39
C GLN A 59 8.59 7.61 -5.26
N ILE A 60 9.62 6.99 -4.70
CA ILE A 60 10.93 7.59 -4.58
C ILE A 60 11.52 7.87 -5.97
N ALA A 61 11.40 6.91 -6.89
CA ALA A 61 11.88 7.06 -8.26
C ALA A 61 11.18 8.20 -8.99
N LYS A 62 9.87 8.37 -8.79
CA LYS A 62 9.12 9.47 -9.38
C LYS A 62 9.61 10.83 -8.88
N ARG A 63 9.90 10.93 -7.59
CA ARG A 63 10.46 12.15 -7.01
C ARG A 63 11.82 12.48 -7.63
N ASP A 64 12.67 11.47 -7.76
CA ASP A 64 14.02 11.66 -8.27
C ASP A 64 14.06 11.97 -9.77
N ALA A 65 13.02 11.53 -10.50
CA ALA A 65 12.90 11.77 -11.94
C ALA A 65 12.28 13.12 -12.30
N SER A 66 11.67 13.79 -11.33
CA SER A 66 10.98 15.08 -11.56
C SER A 66 11.89 16.29 -11.42
#